data_4a53a94bfff5aa7e9850d2c30513b9c6
#
_entry.id   4a53a94bfff5aa7e9850d2c30513b9c6
#
_cell.length_a   1.000
_cell.length_b   1.000
_cell.length_c   1.000
_cell.angle_alpha   90.00
_cell.angle_beta   90.00
_cell.angle_gamma   90.00
#
_symmetry.space_group_name_H-M   'P 1'
#
loop_
_entity.id
_entity.type
_entity.pdbx_description
1 polymer ?
#
loop_
_entity_poly.entity_id
_entity_poly.type
_entity_poly.pdbx_seq_one_letter_code
_entity_poly.pdbx_strand_id
1 'polypeptide(L)'
;ITTLGTISTGVWNGTAIATAYIADDAVTFAKASGVSPKVFGSTIKILPSDFMTNDDGGSTKFGIGFKEDDSASFGMKVPSANTELLAFVSIPEGMKATHVDIFDNSHNNAIEVFEANVNSRTITSKGSGNCNTTLDITDVNATATNYLMILITTTATSDRTYGGTITIAAQ
;
A
#
# COMPACT_ATOMS: atom_id res chain seq x y z
N ILE A 1 33.61 -10.59 -37.16
CA ILE A 1 33.11 -9.22 -36.89
C ILE A 1 33.21 -9.00 -35.40
N THR A 2 34.11 -8.12 -34.98
CA THR A 2 34.34 -7.80 -33.53
C THR A 2 33.49 -6.63 -33.04
N THR A 3 32.89 -5.87 -33.95
CA THR A 3 32.03 -4.73 -33.60
C THR A 3 30.89 -4.61 -34.62
N LEU A 4 29.66 -4.58 -34.19
CA LEU A 4 28.49 -4.19 -34.98
C LEU A 4 28.11 -2.77 -34.62
N GLY A 5 27.94 -1.92 -35.63
CA GLY A 5 27.34 -0.60 -35.43
C GLY A 5 25.83 -0.67 -35.14
N THR A 6 25.17 0.46 -35.21
CA THR A 6 23.71 0.55 -34.99
C THR A 6 22.98 -0.27 -36.05
N ILE A 7 22.18 -1.25 -35.63
CA ILE A 7 21.23 -1.97 -36.47
C ILE A 7 19.90 -1.24 -36.40
N SER A 8 19.53 -0.55 -37.48
CA SER A 8 18.28 0.21 -37.53
C SER A 8 17.05 -0.63 -37.85
N THR A 9 17.25 -1.78 -38.51
CA THR A 9 16.18 -2.74 -38.85
C THR A 9 16.76 -4.15 -38.88
N GLY A 10 16.06 -5.11 -38.31
CA GLY A 10 16.45 -6.53 -38.33
C GLY A 10 15.73 -7.34 -37.26
N VAL A 11 15.77 -8.69 -37.45
CA VAL A 11 15.31 -9.65 -36.46
C VAL A 11 16.53 -10.37 -35.87
N TRP A 12 16.60 -10.40 -34.52
CA TRP A 12 17.64 -11.18 -33.84
C TRP A 12 17.31 -12.67 -33.86
N ASN A 13 18.04 -13.43 -34.65
CA ASN A 13 17.92 -14.89 -34.72
C ASN A 13 19.09 -15.60 -34.03
N GLY A 14 19.77 -14.93 -33.12
CA GLY A 14 20.91 -15.48 -32.40
C GLY A 14 20.56 -16.09 -31.06
N THR A 15 21.57 -16.46 -30.28
CA THR A 15 21.44 -16.90 -28.91
C THR A 15 20.82 -15.77 -28.05
N ALA A 16 20.07 -16.14 -27.01
CA ALA A 16 19.51 -15.16 -26.07
C ALA A 16 20.58 -14.19 -25.54
N ILE A 17 20.24 -12.91 -25.50
CA ILE A 17 21.13 -11.88 -24.95
C ILE A 17 21.10 -12.01 -23.44
N ALA A 18 22.26 -12.21 -22.81
CA ALA A 18 22.34 -12.27 -21.35
C ALA A 18 22.02 -10.88 -20.74
N THR A 19 21.37 -10.86 -19.59
CA THR A 19 20.97 -9.62 -18.88
C THR A 19 22.11 -8.65 -18.62
N ALA A 20 23.33 -9.17 -18.42
CA ALA A 20 24.52 -8.32 -18.23
C ALA A 20 24.85 -7.42 -19.45
N TYR A 21 24.29 -7.68 -20.61
CA TYR A 21 24.48 -6.89 -21.84
C TYR A 21 23.29 -5.99 -22.18
N ILE A 22 22.26 -5.99 -21.32
CA ILE A 22 21.10 -5.11 -21.43
C ILE A 22 21.24 -4.06 -20.32
N ALA A 23 21.42 -2.80 -20.70
CA ALA A 23 21.47 -1.75 -19.69
C ALA A 23 20.14 -1.68 -18.92
N ASP A 24 20.20 -1.29 -17.65
CA ASP A 24 19.02 -1.03 -16.85
C ASP A 24 18.09 -0.06 -17.59
N ASP A 25 16.79 -0.30 -17.53
CA ASP A 25 15.75 0.45 -18.24
C ASP A 25 15.80 0.43 -19.78
N ALA A 26 16.72 -0.32 -20.39
CA ALA A 26 16.80 -0.44 -21.86
C ALA A 26 15.58 -1.12 -22.48
N VAL A 27 14.89 -1.98 -21.73
CA VAL A 27 13.64 -2.66 -22.15
C VAL A 27 12.47 -2.05 -21.37
N THR A 28 11.78 -1.10 -21.98
CA THR A 28 10.56 -0.51 -21.42
C THR A 28 9.33 -1.38 -21.74
N PHE A 29 8.24 -1.22 -21.02
CA PHE A 29 6.96 -1.90 -21.31
C PHE A 29 6.49 -1.70 -22.74
N ALA A 30 6.69 -0.52 -23.31
CA ALA A 30 6.33 -0.24 -24.70
C ALA A 30 7.09 -1.13 -25.70
N LYS A 31 8.25 -1.68 -25.30
CA LYS A 31 9.10 -2.55 -26.13
C LYS A 31 8.90 -4.04 -25.82
N ALA A 32 8.30 -4.37 -24.69
CA ALA A 32 8.06 -5.75 -24.25
C ALA A 32 6.66 -6.20 -24.70
N SER A 33 6.49 -6.54 -25.97
CA SER A 33 5.22 -7.07 -26.49
C SER A 33 4.89 -8.42 -25.87
N GLY A 34 3.68 -8.59 -25.38
CA GLY A 34 3.20 -9.86 -24.79
C GLY A 34 3.51 -10.04 -23.30
N VAL A 35 4.25 -9.13 -22.69
CA VAL A 35 4.39 -9.07 -21.24
C VAL A 35 3.22 -8.24 -20.71
N SER A 36 2.27 -8.89 -20.05
CA SER A 36 1.27 -8.15 -19.26
C SER A 36 2.03 -7.53 -18.11
N PRO A 37 2.17 -6.18 -18.04
CA PRO A 37 2.74 -5.58 -16.89
C PRO A 37 1.79 -5.82 -15.74
N LYS A 38 2.19 -6.61 -14.76
CA LYS A 38 1.72 -6.33 -13.41
C LYS A 38 2.44 -5.04 -12.99
N VAL A 39 2.05 -3.95 -13.62
CA VAL A 39 2.42 -2.64 -13.13
C VAL A 39 1.58 -2.45 -11.87
N PHE A 40 2.16 -2.80 -10.75
CA PHE A 40 1.78 -2.12 -9.54
C PHE A 40 2.11 -0.65 -9.87
N GLY A 41 1.08 0.19 -9.97
CA GLY A 41 1.32 1.62 -10.00
C GLY A 41 2.19 1.99 -8.79
N SER A 42 2.64 3.21 -8.70
CA SER A 42 3.39 3.70 -7.53
C SER A 42 2.59 3.65 -6.22
N THR A 43 1.35 3.15 -6.24
CA THR A 43 0.45 3.14 -5.07
C THR A 43 -0.41 1.87 -4.99
N ILE A 44 -0.61 1.38 -3.77
CA ILE A 44 -1.61 0.37 -3.42
C ILE A 44 -2.80 1.10 -2.78
N LYS A 45 -4.02 0.81 -3.21
CA LYS A 45 -5.23 1.38 -2.61
C LYS A 45 -5.64 0.56 -1.39
N ILE A 46 -6.08 1.26 -0.35
CA ILE A 46 -6.76 0.69 0.81
C ILE A 46 -8.24 1.08 0.66
N LEU A 47 -9.09 0.11 0.50
CA LEU A 47 -10.51 0.35 0.33
C LEU A 47 -11.21 0.48 1.69
N PRO A 48 -12.38 1.12 1.78
CA PRO A 48 -13.15 1.16 3.02
C PRO A 48 -13.47 -0.23 3.58
N SER A 49 -13.64 -1.22 2.70
CA SER A 49 -13.91 -2.62 3.05
C SER A 49 -12.72 -3.35 3.68
N ASP A 50 -11.51 -2.80 3.56
CA ASP A 50 -10.30 -3.42 4.10
C ASP A 50 -10.11 -3.14 5.60
N PHE A 51 -10.94 -2.24 6.16
CA PHE A 51 -10.90 -1.91 7.57
C PHE A 51 -11.77 -2.84 8.40
N MET A 52 -11.23 -3.29 9.52
CA MET A 52 -11.93 -4.01 10.59
C MET A 52 -11.69 -3.32 11.93
N THR A 53 -12.57 -3.58 12.90
CA THR A 53 -12.36 -3.09 14.26
C THR A 53 -11.26 -3.87 14.97
N ASN A 54 -10.41 -3.16 15.71
CA ASN A 54 -9.52 -3.77 16.68
C ASN A 54 -10.30 -4.22 17.91
N ASP A 55 -9.99 -5.41 18.41
CA ASP A 55 -10.54 -5.95 19.67
C ASP A 55 -9.49 -5.84 20.78
N ASP A 56 -9.35 -4.66 21.35
CA ASP A 56 -8.43 -4.42 22.45
C ASP A 56 -9.03 -4.55 23.85
N GLY A 57 -10.17 -5.26 23.94
CA GLY A 57 -10.82 -5.59 25.21
C GLY A 57 -11.80 -4.54 25.74
N GLY A 58 -12.12 -3.52 24.98
CA GLY A 58 -13.19 -2.56 25.28
C GLY A 58 -14.57 -3.21 25.24
N SER A 59 -15.45 -2.84 26.17
CA SER A 59 -16.78 -3.47 26.36
C SER A 59 -17.81 -3.14 25.28
N THR A 60 -17.49 -2.40 24.26
CA THR A 60 -18.41 -1.95 23.22
C THR A 60 -17.90 -2.31 21.83
N LYS A 61 -17.98 -3.61 21.51
CA LYS A 61 -17.71 -4.12 20.18
C LYS A 61 -18.91 -3.89 19.28
N PHE A 62 -19.02 -2.71 18.72
CA PHE A 62 -20.03 -2.45 17.72
C PHE A 62 -19.44 -2.69 16.34
N GLY A 63 -20.21 -3.31 15.45
CA GLY A 63 -19.81 -3.46 14.07
C GLY A 63 -19.57 -2.10 13.42
N ILE A 64 -18.46 -1.98 12.72
CA ILE A 64 -18.28 -0.89 11.76
C ILE A 64 -19.28 -1.07 10.63
N GLY A 65 -19.77 0.02 10.07
CA GLY A 65 -20.71 -0.01 8.95
C GLY A 65 -20.26 0.95 7.86
N PHE A 66 -20.38 0.50 6.63
CA PHE A 66 -20.22 1.42 5.50
C PHE A 66 -21.51 2.21 5.32
N LYS A 67 -21.40 3.53 5.23
CA LYS A 67 -22.52 4.41 4.96
C LYS A 67 -22.35 5.03 3.59
N GLU A 68 -23.43 4.95 2.75
CA GLU A 68 -23.42 5.41 1.36
C GLU A 68 -24.59 6.34 1.00
N ASP A 69 -25.36 6.80 2.02
CA ASP A 69 -26.66 7.47 1.83
C ASP A 69 -26.59 8.76 1.01
N ASP A 70 -25.47 9.48 1.10
CA ASP A 70 -25.21 10.71 0.34
C ASP A 70 -23.71 11.07 0.35
N SER A 71 -23.34 12.06 -0.45
CA SER A 71 -21.95 12.53 -0.56
C SER A 71 -21.38 13.10 0.74
N ALA A 72 -22.23 13.51 1.69
CA ALA A 72 -21.79 14.05 2.98
C ALA A 72 -21.59 12.97 4.06
N SER A 73 -22.14 11.78 3.82
CA SER A 73 -22.13 10.68 4.81
C SER A 73 -21.40 9.42 4.34
N PHE A 74 -20.74 9.48 3.20
CA PHE A 74 -19.99 8.36 2.63
C PHE A 74 -18.80 7.97 3.52
N GLY A 75 -18.53 6.67 3.62
CA GLY A 75 -17.34 6.12 4.28
C GLY A 75 -17.63 5.09 5.36
N MET A 76 -16.56 4.51 5.89
CA MET A 76 -16.63 3.56 7.01
C MET A 76 -16.94 4.32 8.29
N LYS A 77 -18.10 4.03 8.86
CA LYS A 77 -18.61 4.64 10.10
C LYS A 77 -18.17 3.84 11.32
N VAL A 78 -17.76 4.54 12.37
CA VAL A 78 -17.47 3.97 13.68
C VAL A 78 -18.63 4.20 14.66
N PRO A 79 -18.84 3.28 15.62
CA PRO A 79 -19.94 3.34 16.57
C PRO A 79 -19.68 4.28 17.77
N SER A 80 -18.42 4.51 18.09
CA SER A 80 -18.01 5.33 19.24
C SER A 80 -16.68 6.06 18.98
N ALA A 81 -16.42 7.11 19.73
CA ALA A 81 -15.09 7.70 19.82
C ALA A 81 -14.07 6.69 20.35
N ASN A 82 -12.82 6.86 20.00
CA ASN A 82 -11.71 5.95 20.34
C ASN A 82 -11.89 4.52 19.79
N THR A 83 -12.70 4.36 18.76
CA THR A 83 -12.73 3.08 18.01
C THR A 83 -11.46 2.97 17.17
N GLU A 84 -10.79 1.86 17.30
CA GLU A 84 -9.63 1.55 16.50
C GLU A 84 -10.04 0.73 15.26
N LEU A 85 -9.53 1.14 14.11
CA LEU A 85 -9.70 0.45 12.84
C LEU A 85 -8.34 -0.09 12.39
N LEU A 86 -8.33 -1.32 11.92
CA LEU A 86 -7.16 -1.98 11.36
C LEU A 86 -7.34 -2.27 9.88
N ALA A 87 -6.29 -2.00 9.09
CA ALA A 87 -6.17 -2.49 7.73
C ALA A 87 -4.84 -3.25 7.56
N PHE A 88 -4.86 -4.31 6.76
CA PHE A 88 -3.69 -5.16 6.51
C PHE A 88 -3.38 -5.17 5.03
N VAL A 89 -2.13 -4.84 4.67
CA VAL A 89 -1.75 -4.69 3.26
C VAL A 89 -0.44 -5.40 2.98
N SER A 90 -0.47 -6.31 2.01
CA SER A 90 0.73 -6.96 1.50
C SER A 90 1.47 -6.04 0.53
N ILE A 91 2.79 -5.93 0.69
CA ILE A 91 3.66 -5.21 -0.22
C ILE A 91 4.10 -6.21 -1.32
N PRO A 92 4.01 -5.86 -2.61
CA PRO A 92 4.47 -6.72 -3.69
C PRO A 92 5.96 -7.03 -3.59
N GLU A 93 6.34 -8.26 -3.93
CA GLU A 93 7.75 -8.68 -3.97
C GLU A 93 8.58 -7.76 -4.88
N GLY A 94 9.80 -7.43 -4.45
CA GLY A 94 10.68 -6.48 -5.14
C GLY A 94 10.33 -5.01 -4.93
N MET A 95 9.28 -4.73 -4.13
CA MET A 95 8.86 -3.37 -3.81
C MET A 95 9.06 -3.08 -2.31
N LYS A 96 9.10 -1.80 -1.97
CA LYS A 96 9.08 -1.29 -0.59
C LYS A 96 7.97 -0.26 -0.43
N ALA A 97 7.35 -0.22 0.74
CA ALA A 97 6.43 0.85 1.12
C ALA A 97 7.23 2.02 1.72
N THR A 98 6.86 3.24 1.33
CA THR A 98 7.57 4.46 1.75
C THR A 98 6.66 5.48 2.44
N HIS A 99 5.40 5.58 2.01
CA HIS A 99 4.43 6.52 2.60
C HIS A 99 3.06 5.87 2.72
N VAL A 100 2.27 6.38 3.66
CA VAL A 100 0.87 5.99 3.87
C VAL A 100 0.01 7.24 3.95
N ASP A 101 -1.09 7.25 3.21
CA ASP A 101 -2.13 8.26 3.28
C ASP A 101 -3.44 7.58 3.67
N ILE A 102 -4.10 8.09 4.71
CA ILE A 102 -5.45 7.69 5.07
C ILE A 102 -6.35 8.92 4.97
N PHE A 103 -7.48 8.77 4.30
CA PHE A 103 -8.44 9.82 4.09
C PHE A 103 -9.70 9.61 4.93
N ASP A 104 -10.07 10.62 5.66
CA ASP A 104 -11.30 10.65 6.46
C ASP A 104 -11.91 12.06 6.50
N ASN A 105 -13.02 12.22 7.20
CA ASN A 105 -13.66 13.54 7.40
C ASN A 105 -13.10 14.32 8.60
N SER A 106 -12.13 13.78 9.32
CA SER A 106 -11.51 14.38 10.49
C SER A 106 -10.00 14.48 10.36
N HIS A 107 -9.42 15.64 10.60
CA HIS A 107 -7.96 15.82 10.60
C HIS A 107 -7.29 15.43 11.92
N ASN A 108 -8.07 14.97 12.91
CA ASN A 108 -7.57 14.65 14.25
C ASN A 108 -7.44 13.15 14.51
N ASN A 109 -7.90 12.31 13.61
CA ASN A 109 -7.75 10.87 13.76
C ASN A 109 -6.29 10.48 13.59
N ALA A 110 -5.74 9.79 14.58
CA ALA A 110 -4.36 9.35 14.55
C ALA A 110 -4.22 8.10 13.67
N ILE A 111 -3.08 7.99 12.99
CA ILE A 111 -2.66 6.77 12.30
C ILE A 111 -1.33 6.29 12.86
N GLU A 112 -1.19 4.99 12.99
CA GLU A 112 0.08 4.31 13.28
C GLU A 112 0.29 3.20 12.26
N VAL A 113 1.51 3.06 11.76
CA VAL A 113 1.87 2.05 10.78
C VAL A 113 2.91 1.12 11.37
N PHE A 114 2.66 -0.17 11.23
CA PHE A 114 3.53 -1.22 11.73
C PHE A 114 3.91 -2.18 10.61
N GLU A 115 5.12 -2.71 10.69
CA GLU A 115 5.50 -3.93 9.99
C GLU A 115 5.18 -5.12 10.88
N ALA A 116 4.44 -6.08 10.34
CA ALA A 116 4.09 -7.33 10.99
C ALA A 116 4.47 -8.52 10.10
N ASN A 117 4.51 -9.72 10.67
CA ASN A 117 4.87 -10.94 9.95
C ASN A 117 3.85 -12.05 10.23
N VAL A 118 3.49 -12.83 9.19
CA VAL A 118 2.55 -13.96 9.32
C VAL A 118 3.06 -15.10 10.20
N ASN A 119 4.35 -15.16 10.46
CA ASN A 119 5.00 -16.21 11.24
C ASN A 119 5.57 -15.72 12.59
N SER A 120 5.23 -14.50 13.00
CA SER A 120 5.71 -13.89 14.25
C SER A 120 4.58 -13.15 14.96
N ARG A 121 4.71 -12.99 16.28
CA ARG A 121 3.84 -12.13 17.09
C ARG A 121 4.37 -10.71 17.26
N THR A 122 5.57 -10.46 16.73
CA THR A 122 6.22 -9.15 16.87
C THR A 122 5.72 -8.22 15.78
N ILE A 123 5.36 -7.02 16.17
CA ILE A 123 5.10 -5.89 15.28
C ILE A 123 6.16 -4.81 15.55
N THR A 124 6.56 -4.09 14.52
CA THR A 124 7.54 -3.01 14.61
C THR A 124 6.94 -1.72 14.07
N SER A 125 6.89 -0.67 14.88
CA SER A 125 6.39 0.65 14.44
C SER A 125 7.28 1.21 13.32
N LYS A 126 6.65 1.74 12.29
CA LYS A 126 7.29 2.35 11.12
C LYS A 126 7.00 3.84 10.98
N GLY A 127 6.00 4.33 11.66
CA GLY A 127 5.65 5.75 11.71
C GLY A 127 4.28 5.99 12.32
N SER A 128 4.02 7.24 12.70
CA SER A 128 2.74 7.70 13.22
C SER A 128 2.46 9.14 12.77
N GLY A 129 1.20 9.48 12.61
CA GLY A 129 0.75 10.79 12.15
C GLY A 129 -0.76 10.94 12.27
N ASN A 130 -1.33 11.81 11.42
CA ASN A 130 -2.77 12.05 11.39
C ASN A 130 -3.32 11.73 9.99
N CYS A 131 -4.60 11.38 9.96
CA CYS A 131 -5.34 11.26 8.69
C CYS A 131 -5.29 12.57 7.90
N ASN A 132 -5.50 12.46 6.58
CA ASN A 132 -5.44 13.57 5.61
C ASN A 132 -4.07 14.28 5.52
N THR A 133 -3.02 13.62 6.02
CA THR A 133 -1.64 14.07 5.89
C THR A 133 -0.78 12.90 5.46
N THR A 134 0.02 13.09 4.41
CA THR A 134 0.96 12.06 3.96
C THR A 134 1.95 11.73 5.06
N LEU A 135 1.94 10.49 5.51
CA LEU A 135 2.87 9.97 6.50
C LEU A 135 4.06 9.32 5.80
N ASP A 136 5.24 9.92 5.94
CA ASP A 136 6.50 9.29 5.59
C ASP A 136 6.84 8.24 6.67
N ILE A 137 6.99 6.99 6.25
CA ILE A 137 7.30 5.88 7.14
C ILE A 137 8.74 5.40 6.96
N THR A 138 9.30 4.78 7.97
CA THR A 138 10.52 4.00 7.77
C THR A 138 10.25 2.93 6.72
N ASP A 139 10.99 2.93 5.63
CA ASP A 139 10.81 2.03 4.50
C ASP A 139 10.62 0.57 4.93
N VAL A 140 9.62 -0.08 4.37
CA VAL A 140 9.35 -1.50 4.61
C VAL A 140 9.54 -2.27 3.32
N ASN A 141 10.66 -2.96 3.22
CA ASN A 141 10.96 -3.84 2.10
C ASN A 141 10.07 -5.08 2.14
N ALA A 142 9.48 -5.46 1.00
CA ALA A 142 8.71 -6.68 0.91
C ALA A 142 9.57 -7.92 1.17
N THR A 143 9.02 -8.86 1.93
CA THR A 143 9.57 -10.19 2.16
C THR A 143 8.47 -11.23 1.99
N ALA A 144 8.82 -12.51 2.00
CA ALA A 144 7.83 -13.59 1.88
C ALA A 144 6.82 -13.64 3.05
N THR A 145 7.08 -12.95 4.15
CA THR A 145 6.29 -13.10 5.39
C THR A 145 5.76 -11.80 5.99
N ASN A 146 6.30 -10.64 5.59
CA ASN A 146 5.87 -9.38 6.18
C ASN A 146 4.70 -8.73 5.42
N TYR A 147 4.01 -7.86 6.13
CA TYR A 147 2.93 -7.01 5.64
C TYR A 147 2.85 -5.73 6.48
N LEU A 148 2.15 -4.73 5.97
CA LEU A 148 1.81 -3.53 6.75
C LEU A 148 0.51 -3.76 7.52
N MET A 149 0.52 -3.36 8.79
CA MET A 149 -0.66 -3.17 9.61
C MET A 149 -0.83 -1.67 9.87
N ILE A 150 -1.99 -1.13 9.52
CA ILE A 150 -2.31 0.28 9.68
C ILE A 150 -3.42 0.37 10.72
N LEU A 151 -3.15 1.10 11.78
CA LEU A 151 -4.08 1.38 12.86
C LEU A 151 -4.56 2.82 12.74
N ILE A 152 -5.88 3.03 12.82
CA ILE A 152 -6.50 4.34 12.88
C ILE A 152 -7.25 4.44 14.20
N THR A 153 -7.00 5.48 14.98
CA THR A 153 -7.76 5.78 16.21
C THR A 153 -8.69 6.94 15.94
N THR A 154 -9.99 6.70 15.96
CA THR A 154 -11.01 7.71 15.71
C THR A 154 -11.29 8.55 16.95
N THR A 155 -11.68 9.82 16.77
CA THR A 155 -11.91 10.77 17.87
C THR A 155 -13.39 11.00 18.16
N ALA A 156 -14.28 10.73 17.20
CA ALA A 156 -15.72 10.98 17.32
C ALA A 156 -16.57 9.93 16.59
N THR A 157 -17.83 9.80 17.02
CA THR A 157 -18.83 8.93 16.37
C THR A 157 -19.24 9.44 14.98
N SER A 158 -18.95 10.70 14.66
CA SER A 158 -19.17 11.28 13.33
C SER A 158 -18.07 10.97 12.35
N ASP A 159 -16.97 10.35 12.79
CA ASP A 159 -15.83 10.09 11.93
C ASP A 159 -16.17 9.05 10.84
N ARG A 160 -15.62 9.29 9.65
CA ARG A 160 -15.83 8.48 8.45
C ARG A 160 -14.50 8.31 7.76
N THR A 161 -14.03 7.08 7.66
CA THR A 161 -12.82 6.73 6.93
C THR A 161 -13.18 6.36 5.49
N TYR A 162 -12.58 7.04 4.53
CA TYR A 162 -12.86 6.87 3.10
C TYR A 162 -11.97 5.82 2.43
N GLY A 163 -10.86 5.46 3.06
CA GLY A 163 -9.84 4.59 2.52
C GLY A 163 -8.47 5.25 2.57
N GLY A 164 -7.56 4.75 1.76
CA GLY A 164 -6.21 5.28 1.75
C GLY A 164 -5.36 4.78 0.59
N THR A 165 -4.09 5.17 0.62
CA THR A 165 -3.08 4.68 -0.30
C THR A 165 -1.76 4.40 0.40
N ILE A 166 -1.00 3.44 -0.11
CA ILE A 166 0.39 3.20 0.25
C ILE A 166 1.24 3.51 -0.96
N THR A 167 2.18 4.43 -0.83
CA THR A 167 3.18 4.68 -1.86
C THR A 167 4.24 3.60 -1.81
N ILE A 168 4.54 3.00 -2.97
CA ILE A 168 5.54 1.96 -3.12
C ILE A 168 6.60 2.36 -4.14
N ALA A 169 7.83 1.89 -3.93
CA ALA A 169 8.96 2.06 -4.82
C ALA A 169 9.68 0.72 -5.02
N ALA A 170 10.54 0.60 -6.01
CA ALA A 170 11.43 -0.55 -6.15
C ALA A 170 12.39 -0.63 -4.95
N GLN A 171 12.74 -1.85 -4.54
CA GLN A 171 13.75 -2.11 -3.52
C GLN A 171 15.15 -1.82 -4.03
#